data_6ad5a639eb8b4cb1baaaaf68332f1cd5
#
_entry.id   6ad5a639eb8b4cb1baaaaf68332f1cd5
#
_cell.length_a   1.000
_cell.length_b   1.000
_cell.length_c   1.000
_cell.angle_alpha   90.00
_cell.angle_beta   90.00
_cell.angle_gamma   90.00
#
_symmetry.space_group_name_H-M   'P 1'
#
loop_
_entity.id
_entity.type
_entity.pdbx_description
1 polymer ?
#
loop_
_entity_poly.entity_id
_entity_poly.type
_entity_poly.pdbx_seq_one_letter_code
_entity_poly.pdbx_strand_id
1 'polypeptide(L)'
;MNFIHPTSIVSDSVSLGDNNYIGPFCFITGDTIIGDNNRFEAHCSVGTPAEHRDYFNSIEGKTFIGNNNIFREFITINAGTKDTTTLGHNIIMLRNSYVGHDCIVEDKVNLSCNVLIGGHSHLMEGCNFGLGAICHQFSIIGAYSMIGMGTIVTKSSRIEPGNIYVGSPSKLLKSNNVGLERNNIDNDKLQQLIIKFNNLNHGNELF
;
A
#
# COMPACT_ATOMS: atom_id res chain seq x y z
N MET A 1 23.08 -9.89 -3.91
CA MET A 1 23.22 -9.43 -5.32
C MET A 1 21.86 -9.34 -5.95
N ASN A 2 21.55 -8.24 -6.66
CA ASN A 2 20.27 -8.01 -7.32
C ASN A 2 20.19 -8.70 -8.68
N PHE A 3 19.01 -9.18 -9.07
CA PHE A 3 18.70 -9.59 -10.44
C PHE A 3 17.79 -8.54 -11.08
N ILE A 4 18.22 -7.97 -12.18
CA ILE A 4 17.43 -7.01 -12.98
C ILE A 4 17.31 -7.58 -14.38
N HIS A 5 16.08 -7.83 -14.84
CA HIS A 5 15.84 -8.34 -16.19
C HIS A 5 16.28 -7.29 -17.24
N PRO A 6 16.95 -7.70 -18.35
CA PRO A 6 17.51 -6.75 -19.32
C PRO A 6 16.51 -5.81 -20.02
N THR A 7 15.22 -6.15 -20.00
CA THR A 7 14.15 -5.29 -20.55
C THR A 7 13.58 -4.29 -19.56
N SER A 8 14.05 -4.29 -18.32
CA SER A 8 13.58 -3.37 -17.28
C SER A 8 14.44 -2.13 -17.22
N ILE A 9 13.79 -1.02 -16.91
CA ILE A 9 14.46 0.28 -16.72
C ILE A 9 14.43 0.59 -15.23
N VAL A 10 15.61 0.70 -14.64
CA VAL A 10 15.83 1.20 -13.28
C VAL A 10 16.70 2.44 -13.41
N SER A 11 16.16 3.60 -13.03
CA SER A 11 16.86 4.88 -13.16
C SER A 11 18.05 4.97 -12.21
N ASP A 12 19.08 5.72 -12.55
CA ASP A 12 20.30 5.91 -11.74
C ASP A 12 20.00 6.59 -10.38
N SER A 13 18.85 7.26 -10.26
CA SER A 13 18.39 7.88 -9.01
C SER A 13 17.83 6.89 -8.00
N VAL A 14 17.60 5.62 -8.40
CA VAL A 14 17.02 4.59 -7.54
C VAL A 14 18.11 3.92 -6.70
N SER A 15 17.89 3.87 -5.38
CA SER A 15 18.75 3.12 -4.46
C SER A 15 18.15 1.74 -4.19
N LEU A 16 18.88 0.68 -4.52
CA LEU A 16 18.48 -0.71 -4.27
C LEU A 16 19.35 -1.32 -3.15
N GLY A 17 18.70 -1.91 -2.16
CA GLY A 17 19.34 -2.83 -1.23
C GLY A 17 19.75 -4.14 -1.91
N ASP A 18 19.88 -5.22 -1.14
CA ASP A 18 20.38 -6.50 -1.63
C ASP A 18 19.25 -7.51 -1.95
N ASN A 19 19.62 -8.48 -2.81
CA ASN A 19 18.79 -9.66 -3.15
C ASN A 19 17.40 -9.32 -3.73
N ASN A 20 17.27 -8.20 -4.40
CA ASN A 20 16.03 -7.86 -5.09
C ASN A 20 15.94 -8.57 -6.45
N TYR A 21 14.74 -9.01 -6.81
CA TYR A 21 14.40 -9.54 -8.13
C TYR A 21 13.52 -8.52 -8.86
N ILE A 22 13.99 -8.02 -10.00
CA ILE A 22 13.23 -7.12 -10.89
C ILE A 22 12.99 -7.86 -12.20
N GLY A 23 11.74 -8.29 -12.39
CA GLY A 23 11.25 -9.04 -13.56
C GLY A 23 11.20 -8.19 -14.83
N PRO A 24 10.74 -8.75 -15.96
CA PRO A 24 10.78 -8.07 -17.25
C PRO A 24 9.82 -6.87 -17.33
N PHE A 25 10.22 -5.87 -18.13
CA PHE A 25 9.42 -4.69 -18.45
C PHE A 25 8.99 -3.86 -17.23
N CYS A 26 9.73 -3.91 -16.14
CA CYS A 26 9.52 -3.02 -15.00
C CYS A 26 10.09 -1.63 -15.29
N PHE A 27 9.44 -0.60 -14.76
CA PHE A 27 9.91 0.77 -14.77
C PHE A 27 9.98 1.30 -13.34
N ILE A 28 11.20 1.47 -12.82
CA ILE A 28 11.47 1.97 -11.47
C ILE A 28 12.27 3.26 -11.60
N THR A 29 11.75 4.35 -11.05
CA THR A 29 12.30 5.69 -11.30
C THR A 29 12.12 6.62 -10.09
N GLY A 30 12.50 7.88 -10.25
CA GLY A 30 12.37 8.94 -9.24
C GLY A 30 13.35 8.78 -8.07
N ASP A 31 13.16 9.57 -7.01
CA ASP A 31 13.88 9.42 -5.73
C ASP A 31 13.27 8.23 -4.96
N THR A 32 13.66 7.03 -5.39
CA THR A 32 13.09 5.77 -4.88
C THR A 32 14.15 4.96 -4.14
N ILE A 33 13.84 4.60 -2.90
CA ILE A 33 14.68 3.75 -2.06
C ILE A 33 13.94 2.43 -1.84
N ILE A 34 14.60 1.33 -2.19
CA ILE A 34 14.08 -0.03 -2.06
C ILE A 34 15.05 -0.83 -1.18
N GLY A 35 14.53 -1.44 -0.12
CA GLY A 35 15.29 -2.30 0.79
C GLY A 35 15.66 -3.64 0.16
N ASP A 36 15.76 -4.67 0.99
CA ASP A 36 16.29 -5.98 0.63
C ASP A 36 15.20 -7.01 0.32
N ASN A 37 15.55 -8.03 -0.47
CA ASN A 37 14.76 -9.23 -0.70
C ASN A 37 13.35 -8.94 -1.29
N ASN A 38 13.18 -7.87 -2.04
CA ASN A 38 11.92 -7.57 -2.70
C ASN A 38 11.82 -8.28 -4.06
N ARG A 39 10.62 -8.63 -4.44
CA ARG A 39 10.32 -9.28 -5.70
C ARG A 39 9.31 -8.48 -6.50
N PHE A 40 9.73 -7.96 -7.64
CA PHE A 40 8.89 -7.28 -8.63
C PHE A 40 8.71 -8.20 -9.83
N GLU A 41 7.47 -8.63 -10.09
CA GLU A 41 7.15 -9.40 -11.29
C GLU A 41 7.05 -8.48 -12.53
N ALA A 42 6.60 -9.00 -13.65
CA ALA A 42 6.59 -8.25 -14.90
C ALA A 42 5.70 -6.99 -14.88
N HIS A 43 6.12 -5.95 -15.59
CA HIS A 43 5.35 -4.72 -15.83
C HIS A 43 5.00 -3.93 -14.56
N CYS A 44 5.83 -3.98 -13.54
CA CYS A 44 5.67 -3.13 -12.35
C CYS A 44 6.13 -1.70 -12.66
N SER A 45 5.36 -0.70 -12.19
CA SER A 45 5.68 0.72 -12.28
C SER A 45 5.83 1.31 -10.87
N VAL A 46 7.03 1.81 -10.54
CA VAL A 46 7.36 2.26 -9.18
C VAL A 46 8.08 3.61 -9.19
N GLY A 47 7.65 4.51 -8.30
CA GLY A 47 8.26 5.83 -8.16
C GLY A 47 7.94 6.79 -9.32
N THR A 48 6.94 6.44 -10.14
CA THR A 48 6.44 7.34 -11.19
C THR A 48 5.75 8.56 -10.58
N PRO A 49 5.69 9.70 -11.29
CA PRO A 49 5.02 10.90 -10.82
C PRO A 49 3.60 10.62 -10.33
N ALA A 50 3.18 11.38 -9.32
CA ALA A 50 1.83 11.28 -8.79
C ALA A 50 0.77 11.53 -9.88
N GLU A 51 -0.30 10.75 -9.88
CA GLU A 51 -1.47 10.98 -10.73
C GLU A 51 -2.30 12.17 -10.20
N HIS A 52 -1.67 13.33 -10.21
CA HIS A 52 -2.26 14.58 -9.76
C HIS A 52 -1.95 15.70 -10.77
N ARG A 53 -2.92 16.56 -11.07
CA ARG A 53 -2.83 17.57 -12.13
C ARG A 53 -1.54 18.39 -12.11
N ASP A 54 -1.07 18.78 -10.93
CA ASP A 54 0.07 19.66 -10.77
C ASP A 54 1.42 18.93 -10.74
N TYR A 55 1.40 17.57 -10.75
CA TYR A 55 2.59 16.74 -10.53
C TYR A 55 2.92 15.78 -11.67
N PHE A 56 2.19 15.76 -12.78
CA PHE A 56 2.44 14.84 -13.90
C PHE A 56 3.87 14.85 -14.44
N ASN A 57 4.53 16.00 -14.37
CA ASN A 57 5.90 16.16 -14.84
C ASN A 57 6.89 16.38 -13.68
N SER A 58 6.47 16.21 -12.43
CA SER A 58 7.34 16.39 -11.28
C SER A 58 8.20 15.15 -11.09
N ILE A 59 9.48 15.36 -10.85
CA ILE A 59 10.44 14.31 -10.46
C ILE A 59 10.85 14.42 -8.98
N GLU A 60 10.19 15.32 -8.23
CA GLU A 60 10.59 15.67 -6.86
C GLU A 60 10.00 14.72 -5.81
N GLY A 61 9.00 13.92 -6.19
CA GLY A 61 8.33 13.00 -5.28
C GLY A 61 9.23 11.85 -4.86
N LYS A 62 9.04 11.38 -3.61
CA LYS A 62 9.82 10.30 -3.00
C LYS A 62 9.02 9.03 -2.82
N THR A 63 9.71 7.89 -2.92
CA THR A 63 9.14 6.58 -2.64
C THR A 63 10.10 5.79 -1.76
N PHE A 64 9.57 5.18 -0.70
CA PHE A 64 10.31 4.26 0.15
C PHE A 64 9.62 2.90 0.19
N ILE A 65 10.38 1.84 -0.05
CA ILE A 65 9.90 0.45 0.03
C ILE A 65 10.85 -0.33 0.95
N GLY A 66 10.29 -0.95 1.98
CA GLY A 66 11.03 -1.77 2.94
C GLY A 66 11.50 -3.11 2.34
N ASN A 67 11.48 -4.17 3.15
CA ASN A 67 12.08 -5.45 2.81
C ASN A 67 11.05 -6.57 2.63
N ASN A 68 11.43 -7.63 1.92
CA ASN A 68 10.68 -8.88 1.82
C ASN A 68 9.28 -8.72 1.20
N ASN A 69 9.09 -7.76 0.31
CA ASN A 69 7.81 -7.50 -0.33
C ASN A 69 7.67 -8.29 -1.64
N ILE A 70 6.44 -8.63 -1.99
CA ILE A 70 6.08 -9.30 -3.24
C ILE A 70 5.12 -8.42 -4.02
N PHE A 71 5.56 -7.98 -5.18
CA PHE A 71 4.80 -7.16 -6.12
C PHE A 71 4.54 -7.96 -7.39
N ARG A 72 3.28 -8.33 -7.63
CA ARG A 72 2.87 -9.08 -8.79
C ARG A 72 2.73 -8.17 -10.01
N GLU A 73 2.36 -8.77 -11.12
CA GLU A 73 2.34 -8.13 -12.44
C GLU A 73 1.43 -6.90 -12.48
N PHE A 74 1.89 -5.86 -13.20
CA PHE A 74 1.13 -4.63 -13.47
C PHE A 74 0.77 -3.81 -12.23
N ILE A 75 1.51 -3.94 -11.14
CA ILE A 75 1.29 -3.04 -10.00
C ILE A 75 1.81 -1.63 -10.33
N THR A 76 1.20 -0.63 -9.69
CA THR A 76 1.70 0.74 -9.72
C THR A 76 1.84 1.31 -8.31
N ILE A 77 2.96 1.95 -8.03
CA ILE A 77 3.23 2.71 -6.81
C ILE A 77 3.72 4.09 -7.23
N ASN A 78 2.90 5.12 -7.03
CA ASN A 78 3.31 6.50 -7.34
C ASN A 78 4.21 7.09 -6.26
N ALA A 79 5.11 7.96 -6.68
CA ALA A 79 5.88 8.81 -5.77
C ALA A 79 4.96 9.80 -5.05
N GLY A 80 5.39 10.28 -3.90
CA GLY A 80 4.68 11.31 -3.15
C GLY A 80 4.66 12.67 -3.85
N THR A 81 3.84 13.58 -3.35
CA THR A 81 3.80 14.98 -3.79
C THR A 81 4.38 15.92 -2.75
N LYS A 82 3.91 15.80 -1.52
CA LYS A 82 4.36 16.58 -0.35
C LYS A 82 5.11 15.70 0.64
N ASP A 83 4.64 14.48 0.79
CA ASP A 83 5.21 13.47 1.68
C ASP A 83 5.87 12.36 0.86
N THR A 84 6.45 11.38 1.52
CA THR A 84 7.00 10.19 0.86
C THR A 84 5.91 9.12 0.79
N THR A 85 5.67 8.54 -0.39
CA THR A 85 4.92 7.29 -0.46
C THR A 85 5.74 6.19 0.17
N THR A 86 5.23 5.60 1.25
CA THR A 86 5.99 4.65 2.08
C THR A 86 5.30 3.30 2.13
N LEU A 87 6.04 2.25 1.79
CA LEU A 87 5.64 0.86 1.96
C LEU A 87 6.59 0.17 2.93
N GLY A 88 6.06 -0.49 3.95
CA GLY A 88 6.84 -1.22 4.96
C GLY A 88 7.37 -2.57 4.46
N HIS A 89 7.28 -3.58 5.32
CA HIS A 89 7.88 -4.88 5.12
C HIS A 89 6.81 -5.99 4.95
N ASN A 90 7.18 -7.06 4.24
CA ASN A 90 6.32 -8.26 4.09
C ASN A 90 4.95 -7.95 3.45
N ILE A 91 4.90 -6.96 2.59
CA ILE A 91 3.69 -6.55 1.86
C ILE A 91 3.51 -7.46 0.65
N ILE A 92 2.27 -7.80 0.34
CA ILE A 92 1.91 -8.50 -0.89
C ILE A 92 0.94 -7.61 -1.68
N MET A 93 1.36 -7.20 -2.87
CA MET A 93 0.51 -6.55 -3.85
C MET A 93 0.27 -7.51 -5.02
N LEU A 94 -0.96 -7.98 -5.18
CA LEU A 94 -1.31 -8.86 -6.27
C LEU A 94 -1.60 -8.06 -7.56
N ARG A 95 -1.74 -8.81 -8.65
CA ARG A 95 -1.84 -8.27 -10.00
C ARG A 95 -2.75 -7.04 -10.11
N ASN A 96 -2.24 -6.00 -10.81
CA ASN A 96 -2.97 -4.78 -11.14
C ASN A 96 -3.49 -4.01 -9.91
N SER A 97 -2.82 -4.16 -8.75
CA SER A 97 -3.11 -3.30 -7.61
C SER A 97 -2.34 -1.98 -7.71
N TYR A 98 -2.91 -0.93 -7.12
CA TYR A 98 -2.42 0.43 -7.21
C TYR A 98 -2.33 1.08 -5.83
N VAL A 99 -1.22 1.75 -5.58
CA VAL A 99 -1.01 2.62 -4.42
C VAL A 99 -0.70 4.03 -4.92
N GLY A 100 -1.59 4.96 -4.60
CA GLY A 100 -1.46 6.37 -4.95
C GLY A 100 -0.36 7.08 -4.17
N HIS A 101 -0.11 8.32 -4.53
CA HIS A 101 0.90 9.19 -3.94
C HIS A 101 0.66 9.48 -2.45
N ASP A 102 1.71 9.76 -1.70
CA ASP A 102 1.67 10.14 -0.27
C ASP A 102 0.98 9.09 0.65
N CYS A 103 0.88 7.85 0.21
CA CYS A 103 0.33 6.76 1.01
C CYS A 103 1.34 6.24 2.01
N ILE A 104 0.84 5.80 3.17
CA ILE A 104 1.58 5.03 4.16
C ILE A 104 0.97 3.63 4.20
N VAL A 105 1.74 2.62 3.83
CA VAL A 105 1.36 1.21 3.87
C VAL A 105 2.27 0.52 4.88
N GLU A 106 1.73 0.19 6.05
CA GLU A 106 2.49 -0.48 7.11
C GLU A 106 2.79 -1.95 6.76
N ASP A 107 3.48 -2.65 7.64
CA ASP A 107 3.93 -4.03 7.42
C ASP A 107 2.79 -5.03 7.20
N LYS A 108 3.07 -6.10 6.49
CA LYS A 108 2.16 -7.26 6.30
C LYS A 108 0.82 -6.93 5.65
N VAL A 109 0.69 -5.80 4.99
CA VAL A 109 -0.52 -5.44 4.24
C VAL A 109 -0.63 -6.32 3.00
N ASN A 110 -1.86 -6.78 2.72
CA ASN A 110 -2.16 -7.57 1.52
C ASN A 110 -3.20 -6.86 0.65
N LEU A 111 -2.82 -6.56 -0.57
CA LEU A 111 -3.70 -6.01 -1.60
C LEU A 111 -3.97 -7.07 -2.66
N SER A 112 -5.19 -7.59 -2.73
CA SER A 112 -5.58 -8.56 -3.76
C SER A 112 -5.63 -7.92 -5.15
N CYS A 113 -5.87 -8.73 -6.18
CA CYS A 113 -5.91 -8.23 -7.57
C CYS A 113 -6.94 -7.10 -7.74
N ASN A 114 -6.54 -6.08 -8.54
CA ASN A 114 -7.36 -4.92 -8.86
C ASN A 114 -7.79 -4.06 -7.65
N VAL A 115 -7.04 -4.10 -6.56
CA VAL A 115 -7.25 -3.17 -5.43
C VAL A 115 -6.68 -1.81 -5.78
N LEU A 116 -7.46 -0.75 -5.54
CA LEU A 116 -7.06 0.63 -5.83
C LEU A 116 -7.05 1.45 -4.54
N ILE A 117 -5.88 1.96 -4.16
CA ILE A 117 -5.70 2.80 -2.96
C ILE A 117 -5.44 4.24 -3.40
N GLY A 118 -6.38 5.12 -3.09
CA GLY A 118 -6.27 6.55 -3.36
C GLY A 118 -5.19 7.24 -2.52
N GLY A 119 -4.63 8.32 -3.02
CA GLY A 119 -3.52 9.06 -2.39
C GLY A 119 -3.80 9.49 -0.95
N HIS A 120 -2.72 9.74 -0.18
CA HIS A 120 -2.76 10.12 1.24
C HIS A 120 -3.47 9.12 2.16
N SER A 121 -3.64 7.88 1.73
CA SER A 121 -4.25 6.84 2.57
C SER A 121 -3.22 6.21 3.50
N HIS A 122 -3.66 5.86 4.71
CA HIS A 122 -2.85 5.14 5.68
C HIS A 122 -3.43 3.74 5.92
N LEU A 123 -2.69 2.72 5.51
CA LEU A 123 -3.03 1.33 5.70
C LEU A 123 -2.20 0.78 6.85
N MET A 124 -2.85 0.49 7.98
CA MET A 124 -2.17 -0.05 9.16
C MET A 124 -1.80 -1.52 8.98
N GLU A 125 -0.87 -1.97 9.84
CA GLU A 125 -0.28 -3.32 9.82
C GLU A 125 -1.33 -4.44 9.60
N GLY A 126 -1.01 -5.34 8.69
CA GLY A 126 -1.75 -6.58 8.48
C GLY A 126 -3.18 -6.42 7.93
N CYS A 127 -3.60 -5.22 7.53
CA CYS A 127 -4.91 -5.09 6.88
C CYS A 127 -4.91 -5.79 5.51
N ASN A 128 -6.07 -6.31 5.11
CA ASN A 128 -6.21 -7.15 3.94
C ASN A 128 -7.38 -6.68 3.06
N PHE A 129 -7.11 -6.48 1.77
CA PHE A 129 -8.09 -6.06 0.79
C PHE A 129 -8.44 -7.20 -0.16
N GLY A 130 -9.72 -7.53 -0.25
CA GLY A 130 -10.25 -8.48 -1.21
C GLY A 130 -10.24 -7.95 -2.64
N LEU A 131 -10.42 -8.86 -3.60
CA LEU A 131 -10.41 -8.58 -5.03
C LEU A 131 -11.28 -7.37 -5.40
N GLY A 132 -10.70 -6.42 -6.14
CA GLY A 132 -11.43 -5.26 -6.66
C GLY A 132 -11.93 -4.26 -5.62
N ALA A 133 -11.45 -4.32 -4.38
CA ALA A 133 -11.80 -3.32 -3.38
C ALA A 133 -11.13 -1.97 -3.70
N ILE A 134 -11.84 -0.88 -3.41
CA ILE A 134 -11.39 0.49 -3.73
C ILE A 134 -11.39 1.31 -2.43
N CYS A 135 -10.33 2.07 -2.23
CA CYS A 135 -10.16 2.95 -1.08
C CYS A 135 -10.03 4.41 -1.56
N HIS A 136 -10.93 5.27 -1.08
CA HIS A 136 -10.89 6.70 -1.36
C HIS A 136 -9.63 7.32 -0.76
N GLN A 137 -9.11 8.36 -1.40
CA GLN A 137 -7.99 9.15 -0.86
C GLN A 137 -8.27 9.65 0.58
N PHE A 138 -7.22 9.85 1.36
CA PHE A 138 -7.28 10.26 2.77
C PHE A 138 -8.01 9.27 3.71
N SER A 139 -8.06 8.01 3.38
CA SER A 139 -8.65 6.98 4.24
C SER A 139 -7.64 6.43 5.24
N ILE A 140 -8.13 6.06 6.42
CA ILE A 140 -7.35 5.30 7.41
C ILE A 140 -7.97 3.92 7.57
N ILE A 141 -7.18 2.89 7.31
CA ILE A 141 -7.60 1.50 7.36
C ILE A 141 -6.92 0.85 8.55
N GLY A 142 -7.72 0.43 9.53
CA GLY A 142 -7.24 -0.11 10.79
C GLY A 142 -6.49 -1.44 10.63
N ALA A 143 -5.59 -1.69 11.58
CA ALA A 143 -4.75 -2.87 11.58
C ALA A 143 -5.57 -4.18 11.61
N TYR A 144 -5.12 -5.19 10.87
CA TYR A 144 -5.76 -6.52 10.79
C TYR A 144 -7.25 -6.48 10.41
N SER A 145 -7.72 -5.37 9.82
CA SER A 145 -9.04 -5.32 9.21
C SER A 145 -9.08 -6.07 7.89
N MET A 146 -10.27 -6.51 7.50
CA MET A 146 -10.52 -7.15 6.20
C MET A 146 -11.53 -6.34 5.41
N ILE A 147 -11.14 -5.88 4.25
CA ILE A 147 -12.01 -5.21 3.29
C ILE A 147 -12.48 -6.26 2.27
N GLY A 148 -13.76 -6.57 2.26
CA GLY A 148 -14.32 -7.61 1.39
C GLY A 148 -14.16 -7.30 -0.10
N MET A 149 -14.36 -8.31 -0.95
CA MET A 149 -14.29 -8.16 -2.41
C MET A 149 -15.28 -7.10 -2.91
N GLY A 150 -14.84 -6.24 -3.84
CA GLY A 150 -15.67 -5.19 -4.46
C GLY A 150 -16.16 -4.11 -3.49
N THR A 151 -15.62 -4.06 -2.28
CA THR A 151 -16.00 -3.04 -1.27
C THR A 151 -15.43 -1.68 -1.65
N ILE A 152 -16.25 -0.63 -1.49
CA ILE A 152 -15.83 0.76 -1.69
C ILE A 152 -15.75 1.46 -0.34
N VAL A 153 -14.53 1.74 0.10
CA VAL A 153 -14.25 2.59 1.25
C VAL A 153 -14.32 4.05 0.80
N THR A 154 -15.34 4.75 1.24
CA THR A 154 -15.52 6.17 0.94
C THR A 154 -14.84 7.05 1.98
N LYS A 155 -14.65 8.32 1.69
CA LYS A 155 -14.04 9.30 2.59
C LYS A 155 -14.72 9.37 3.97
N SER A 156 -16.04 9.14 4.03
CA SER A 156 -16.81 9.13 5.28
C SER A 156 -16.72 7.79 6.03
N SER A 157 -16.17 6.75 5.45
CA SER A 157 -16.06 5.43 6.06
C SER A 157 -14.78 5.35 6.88
N ARG A 158 -14.92 5.07 8.17
CA ARG A 158 -13.81 4.80 9.08
C ARG A 158 -13.68 3.31 9.30
N ILE A 159 -12.56 2.73 8.92
CA ILE A 159 -12.30 1.29 9.02
C ILE A 159 -11.52 1.01 10.30
N GLU A 160 -12.18 0.47 11.30
CA GLU A 160 -11.59 0.17 12.60
C GLU A 160 -10.77 -1.12 12.58
N PRO A 161 -9.72 -1.22 13.43
CA PRO A 161 -8.89 -2.41 13.54
C PRO A 161 -9.69 -3.68 13.87
N GLY A 162 -9.23 -4.83 13.37
CA GLY A 162 -9.73 -6.15 13.71
C GLY A 162 -11.15 -6.47 13.22
N ASN A 163 -11.69 -5.73 12.27
CA ASN A 163 -13.05 -5.89 11.78
C ASN A 163 -13.10 -6.21 10.27
N ILE A 164 -14.23 -6.75 9.82
CA ILE A 164 -14.54 -7.03 8.41
C ILE A 164 -15.56 -6.02 7.91
N TYR A 165 -15.25 -5.37 6.80
CA TYR A 165 -16.14 -4.41 6.14
C TYR A 165 -16.49 -4.87 4.72
N VAL A 166 -17.73 -4.66 4.29
CA VAL A 166 -18.23 -5.04 2.97
C VAL A 166 -19.18 -4.00 2.40
N GLY A 167 -19.34 -4.01 1.08
CA GLY A 167 -20.37 -3.21 0.38
C GLY A 167 -19.89 -1.86 -0.14
N SER A 168 -20.82 -1.10 -0.73
CA SER A 168 -20.62 0.23 -1.29
C SER A 168 -21.78 1.15 -0.87
N PRO A 169 -21.55 2.12 0.01
CA PRO A 169 -20.35 2.35 0.81
C PRO A 169 -20.06 1.20 1.77
N SER A 170 -18.80 1.09 2.23
CA SER A 170 -18.38 0.05 3.15
C SER A 170 -19.15 0.11 4.49
N LYS A 171 -19.57 -1.04 4.98
CA LYS A 171 -20.26 -1.19 6.27
C LYS A 171 -19.62 -2.31 7.08
N LEU A 172 -19.56 -2.12 8.38
CA LEU A 172 -19.13 -3.17 9.32
C LEU A 172 -20.01 -4.41 9.15
N LEU A 173 -19.37 -5.56 8.92
CA LEU A 173 -20.03 -6.86 8.85
C LEU A 173 -19.92 -7.60 10.19
N LYS A 174 -18.69 -7.79 10.68
CA LYS A 174 -18.38 -8.48 11.95
C LYS A 174 -16.90 -8.33 12.31
N SER A 175 -16.51 -8.82 13.50
CA SER A 175 -15.12 -8.94 13.90
C SER A 175 -14.36 -9.94 13.03
N ASN A 176 -13.08 -9.65 12.75
CA ASN A 176 -12.17 -10.48 11.96
C ASN A 176 -11.41 -11.50 12.84
N ASN A 177 -12.15 -12.32 13.63
CA ASN A 177 -11.53 -13.26 14.56
C ASN A 177 -10.51 -14.17 13.90
N VAL A 178 -10.82 -14.70 12.69
CA VAL A 178 -9.91 -15.57 11.94
C VAL A 178 -8.60 -14.85 11.57
N GLY A 179 -8.70 -13.58 11.16
CA GLY A 179 -7.51 -12.78 10.84
C GLY A 179 -6.66 -12.48 12.08
N LEU A 180 -7.30 -12.18 13.20
CA LEU A 180 -6.62 -11.92 14.48
C LEU A 180 -5.92 -13.17 14.98
N GLU A 181 -6.61 -14.33 15.01
CA GLU A 181 -6.04 -15.62 15.43
C GLU A 181 -4.83 -16.02 14.58
N ARG A 182 -4.94 -15.93 13.24
CA ARG A 182 -3.85 -16.29 12.31
C ARG A 182 -2.58 -15.45 12.52
N ASN A 183 -2.74 -14.25 13.02
CA ASN A 183 -1.63 -13.32 13.27
C ASN A 183 -1.23 -13.25 14.74
N ASN A 184 -1.79 -14.11 15.61
CA ASN A 184 -1.55 -14.15 17.05
C ASN A 184 -1.79 -12.77 17.71
N ILE A 185 -2.89 -12.11 17.34
CA ILE A 185 -3.31 -10.83 17.91
C ILE A 185 -4.31 -11.11 19.03
N ASP A 186 -3.85 -10.96 20.25
CA ASP A 186 -4.69 -11.04 21.44
C ASP A 186 -5.46 -9.73 21.69
N ASN A 187 -6.30 -9.72 22.71
CA ASN A 187 -7.12 -8.57 23.05
C ASN A 187 -6.28 -7.36 23.47
N ASP A 188 -5.18 -7.56 24.19
CA ASP A 188 -4.34 -6.45 24.68
C ASP A 188 -3.64 -5.76 23.50
N LYS A 189 -3.09 -6.54 22.59
CA LYS A 189 -2.48 -6.02 21.37
C LYS A 189 -3.51 -5.32 20.47
N LEU A 190 -4.71 -5.90 20.34
CA LEU A 190 -5.80 -5.25 19.57
C LEU A 190 -6.19 -3.91 20.18
N GLN A 191 -6.28 -3.78 21.50
CA GLN A 191 -6.56 -2.51 22.17
C GLN A 191 -5.47 -1.46 21.91
N GLN A 192 -4.20 -1.86 21.94
CA GLN A 192 -3.10 -0.95 21.59
C GLN A 192 -3.21 -0.44 20.14
N LEU A 193 -3.59 -1.32 19.21
CA LEU A 193 -3.79 -0.95 17.80
C LEU A 193 -5.00 -0.01 17.62
N ILE A 194 -6.07 -0.20 18.38
CA ILE A 194 -7.23 0.70 18.40
C ILE A 194 -6.81 2.09 18.94
N ILE A 195 -6.01 2.15 19.99
CA ILE A 195 -5.48 3.42 20.51
C ILE A 195 -4.60 4.11 19.45
N LYS A 196 -3.69 3.37 18.81
CA LYS A 196 -2.89 3.91 17.70
C LYS A 196 -3.77 4.48 16.59
N PHE A 197 -4.76 3.71 16.14
CA PHE A 197 -5.73 4.12 15.11
C PHE A 197 -6.48 5.41 15.48
N ASN A 198 -6.92 5.54 16.74
CA ASN A 198 -7.64 6.73 17.20
C ASN A 198 -6.77 7.99 17.26
N ASN A 199 -5.46 7.82 17.41
CA ASN A 199 -4.48 8.92 17.42
C ASN A 199 -4.01 9.31 16.01
N LEU A 200 -4.33 8.52 14.96
CA LEU A 200 -4.06 8.91 13.59
C LEU A 200 -5.06 9.99 13.16
N ASN A 201 -4.56 11.16 12.87
CA ASN A 201 -5.35 12.24 12.28
C ASN A 201 -5.33 12.10 10.75
N HIS A 202 -6.47 12.26 10.11
CA HIS A 202 -6.48 12.61 8.70
C HIS A 202 -5.69 13.92 8.59
N GLY A 203 -4.66 13.95 7.75
CA GLY A 203 -3.99 15.20 7.43
C GLY A 203 -5.07 16.24 7.10
N ASN A 204 -4.98 17.42 7.71
CA ASN A 204 -5.98 18.47 7.55
C ASN A 204 -6.19 18.72 6.06
N GLU A 205 -7.35 18.34 5.59
CA GLU A 205 -7.79 18.61 4.24
C GLU A 205 -8.15 20.07 4.13
N LEU A 206 -7.32 20.78 3.43
CA LEU A 206 -7.70 22.04 2.82
C LEU A 206 -7.96 21.76 1.33
N PHE A 207 -9.21 21.54 0.99
CA PHE A 207 -9.75 21.78 -0.34
C PHE A 207 -10.57 23.04 -0.31
#